data_55d75183bd186cf6ebbe359519e0c69c
#
_entry.id   55d75183bd186cf6ebbe359519e0c69c
#
_cell.length_a   1.000
_cell.length_b   1.000
_cell.length_c   1.000
_cell.angle_alpha   90.00
_cell.angle_beta   90.00
_cell.angle_gamma   90.00
#
_symmetry.space_group_name_H-M   'P 1'
#
loop_
_entity.id
_entity.type
_entity.pdbx_description
1 polymer ?
#
loop_
_entity_poly.entity_id
_entity_poly.type
_entity_poly.pdbx_seq_one_letter_code
_entity_poly.pdbx_strand_id
1 'polypeptide(L)'
;MAQLDDEITLKDIILKIQEWFAIVWPHRVRIIVLSLMVGVASVVYTKFIKRPTYKASYQLFFQEESGGLGSAMRLASSFGFALGGGSATTSATVQEFLTSRSNVVNAMMVNYSQGRLIDRYYALALAKDEEFRAEYESKFGTNQRYTDSVLTEVHIELSEGYLGSSFDEETGVLSFSVVSYDEKFTYDLAASLVNNTSVQFIEWDREKGLEAVRGFQGKVDSIEIAIDKTLIKLGEYQDQNNSLISAVDRMEQLRLTIDLE
;
A
#
# COMPACT_ATOMS: atom_id res chain seq x y z
N MET A 1 34.85 60.14 -2.02
CA MET A 1 34.29 58.78 -2.11
C MET A 1 34.61 58.25 -3.49
N ALA A 2 35.73 57.51 -3.60
CA ALA A 2 36.17 56.92 -4.84
C ALA A 2 35.67 55.43 -4.80
N GLN A 3 34.68 55.10 -5.62
CA GLN A 3 34.35 53.71 -5.94
C GLN A 3 35.49 53.23 -6.85
N LEU A 4 36.27 52.30 -6.31
CA LEU A 4 37.21 51.52 -7.08
C LEU A 4 36.30 50.41 -7.74
N ASP A 5 35.92 50.64 -8.98
CA ASP A 5 35.48 49.61 -9.89
C ASP A 5 36.70 48.72 -10.19
N ASP A 6 36.86 47.66 -9.42
CA ASP A 6 37.80 46.58 -9.71
C ASP A 6 37.26 45.77 -10.89
N GLU A 7 37.37 46.34 -12.10
CA GLU A 7 37.14 45.57 -13.33
C GLU A 7 38.21 44.48 -13.43
N ILE A 8 37.83 43.26 -13.02
CA ILE A 8 38.69 42.10 -13.15
C ILE A 8 38.98 41.88 -14.63
N THR A 9 40.17 42.30 -15.07
CA THR A 9 40.57 42.16 -16.46
C THR A 9 40.90 40.67 -16.75
N LEU A 10 40.67 40.24 -18.00
CA LEU A 10 40.99 38.87 -18.46
C LEU A 10 42.45 38.51 -18.19
N LYS A 11 43.34 39.54 -18.20
CA LYS A 11 44.77 39.44 -17.88
C LYS A 11 45.00 39.06 -16.42
N ASP A 12 44.23 39.62 -15.48
CA ASP A 12 44.36 39.34 -14.05
C ASP A 12 43.93 37.93 -13.72
N ILE A 13 42.90 37.41 -14.43
CA ILE A 13 42.48 36.03 -14.33
C ILE A 13 43.60 35.08 -14.80
N ILE A 14 44.22 35.36 -15.94
CA ILE A 14 45.30 34.55 -16.48
C ILE A 14 46.53 34.55 -15.55
N LEU A 15 46.92 35.71 -15.02
CA LEU A 15 48.03 35.83 -14.07
C LEU A 15 47.71 35.04 -12.77
N LYS A 16 46.53 35.14 -12.24
CA LYS A 16 46.09 34.39 -11.06
C LYS A 16 46.12 32.89 -11.29
N ILE A 17 45.70 32.42 -12.47
CA ILE A 17 45.77 30.99 -12.85
C ILE A 17 47.25 30.53 -12.94
N GLN A 18 48.15 31.37 -13.51
CA GLN A 18 49.56 31.03 -13.55
C GLN A 18 50.22 30.95 -12.17
N GLU A 19 49.87 31.87 -11.24
CA GLU A 19 50.33 31.82 -9.87
C GLU A 19 49.85 30.54 -9.15
N TRP A 20 48.59 30.17 -9.32
CA TRP A 20 48.05 28.92 -8.78
C TRP A 20 48.76 27.69 -9.33
N PHE A 21 49.06 27.69 -10.64
CA PHE A 21 49.79 26.63 -11.28
C PHE A 21 51.22 26.51 -10.79
N ALA A 22 51.89 27.65 -10.56
CA ALA A 22 53.25 27.70 -10.01
C ALA A 22 53.33 27.19 -8.57
N ILE A 23 52.28 27.36 -7.76
CA ILE A 23 52.20 26.86 -6.38
C ILE A 23 51.89 25.34 -6.39
N VAL A 24 51.04 24.88 -7.29
CA VAL A 24 50.59 23.46 -7.34
C VAL A 24 51.68 22.57 -8.00
N TRP A 25 52.42 23.09 -8.99
CA TRP A 25 53.41 22.34 -9.76
C TRP A 25 54.49 21.62 -8.95
N PRO A 26 55.11 22.21 -7.96
CA PRO A 26 56.14 21.54 -7.14
C PRO A 26 55.53 20.43 -6.25
N HIS A 27 54.21 20.51 -5.97
CA HIS A 27 53.53 19.53 -5.12
C HIS A 27 52.78 18.46 -5.92
N ARG A 28 52.86 18.46 -7.27
CA ARG A 28 52.12 17.58 -8.17
C ARG A 28 52.21 16.09 -7.79
N VAL A 29 53.43 15.62 -7.43
CA VAL A 29 53.67 14.23 -7.09
C VAL A 29 52.91 13.86 -5.80
N ARG A 30 52.93 14.73 -4.80
CA ARG A 30 52.20 14.50 -3.52
C ARG A 30 50.69 14.50 -3.75
N ILE A 31 50.20 15.40 -4.59
CA ILE A 31 48.76 15.47 -4.93
C ILE A 31 48.32 14.22 -5.68
N ILE A 32 49.11 13.75 -6.66
CA ILE A 32 48.82 12.55 -7.42
C ILE A 32 48.82 11.32 -6.48
N VAL A 33 49.82 11.16 -5.61
CA VAL A 33 49.92 10.05 -4.69
C VAL A 33 48.73 10.05 -3.71
N LEU A 34 48.38 11.22 -3.15
CA LEU A 34 47.24 11.35 -2.25
C LEU A 34 45.91 11.01 -2.95
N SER A 35 45.73 11.55 -4.15
CA SER A 35 44.54 11.26 -4.98
C SER A 35 44.43 9.78 -5.34
N LEU A 36 45.55 9.15 -5.70
CA LEU A 36 45.60 7.71 -5.97
C LEU A 36 45.27 6.89 -4.73
N MET A 37 45.79 7.28 -3.56
CA MET A 37 45.51 6.61 -2.28
C MET A 37 44.02 6.68 -1.93
N VAL A 38 43.40 7.84 -2.03
CA VAL A 38 41.97 8.04 -1.80
C VAL A 38 41.14 7.25 -2.82
N GLY A 39 41.56 7.24 -4.10
CA GLY A 39 40.91 6.46 -5.15
C GLY A 39 40.95 4.95 -4.84
N VAL A 40 42.10 4.42 -4.50
CA VAL A 40 42.24 3.00 -4.12
C VAL A 40 41.43 2.70 -2.85
N ALA A 41 41.49 3.54 -1.84
CA ALA A 41 40.70 3.36 -0.61
C ALA A 41 39.19 3.37 -0.90
N SER A 42 38.71 4.22 -1.80
CA SER A 42 37.30 4.26 -2.22
C SER A 42 36.87 2.99 -2.95
N VAL A 43 37.70 2.45 -3.82
CA VAL A 43 37.42 1.16 -4.51
C VAL A 43 37.39 -0.01 -3.53
N VAL A 44 38.35 -0.05 -2.62
CA VAL A 44 38.40 -1.08 -1.55
C VAL A 44 37.17 -0.98 -0.67
N TYR A 45 36.80 0.23 -0.25
CA TYR A 45 35.58 0.46 0.54
C TYR A 45 34.34 -0.05 -0.19
N THR A 46 34.18 0.30 -1.46
CA THR A 46 33.00 -0.08 -2.25
C THR A 46 32.92 -1.58 -2.50
N LYS A 47 34.07 -2.26 -2.76
CA LYS A 47 34.09 -3.69 -3.04
C LYS A 47 34.00 -4.59 -1.81
N PHE A 48 34.60 -4.17 -0.69
CA PHE A 48 34.76 -5.05 0.48
C PHE A 48 33.84 -4.70 1.64
N ILE A 49 33.39 -3.44 1.74
CA ILE A 49 32.58 -2.97 2.86
C ILE A 49 31.11 -2.81 2.48
N LYS A 50 30.83 -2.28 1.28
CA LYS A 50 29.47 -2.05 0.81
C LYS A 50 28.87 -3.35 0.26
N ARG A 51 27.88 -3.90 0.96
CA ARG A 51 27.13 -5.06 0.44
C ARG A 51 26.19 -4.58 -0.67
N PRO A 52 26.07 -5.33 -1.79
CA PRO A 52 25.10 -5.02 -2.82
C PRO A 52 23.68 -5.12 -2.23
N THR A 53 22.83 -4.18 -2.57
CA THR A 53 21.40 -4.21 -2.22
C THR A 53 20.60 -4.47 -3.48
N TYR A 54 19.64 -5.38 -3.39
CA TYR A 54 18.71 -5.73 -4.45
C TYR A 54 17.34 -5.15 -4.15
N LYS A 55 16.71 -4.59 -5.16
CA LYS A 55 15.37 -4.01 -5.05
C LYS A 55 14.42 -4.71 -6.00
N ALA A 56 13.38 -5.34 -5.49
CA ALA A 56 12.23 -5.80 -6.26
C ALA A 56 11.12 -4.76 -6.16
N SER A 57 10.55 -4.34 -7.29
CA SER A 57 9.48 -3.34 -7.33
C SER A 57 8.29 -3.88 -8.11
N TYR A 58 7.10 -3.69 -7.56
CA TYR A 58 5.82 -4.01 -8.18
C TYR A 58 4.98 -2.74 -8.30
N GLN A 59 4.23 -2.65 -9.38
CA GLN A 59 3.28 -1.56 -9.61
C GLN A 59 1.89 -2.16 -9.75
N LEU A 60 0.98 -1.69 -8.93
CA LEU A 60 -0.43 -2.07 -8.94
C LEU A 60 -1.23 -0.88 -9.47
N PHE A 61 -2.00 -1.11 -10.52
CA PHE A 61 -2.82 -0.08 -11.13
C PHE A 61 -4.24 -0.19 -10.59
N PHE A 62 -4.72 0.88 -9.99
CA PHE A 62 -6.12 0.99 -9.59
C PHE A 62 -6.85 1.78 -10.66
N GLN A 63 -7.56 1.07 -11.52
CA GLN A 63 -8.42 1.69 -12.49
C GLN A 63 -9.69 2.16 -11.77
N GLU A 64 -9.96 3.45 -11.79
CA GLU A 64 -11.28 3.94 -11.42
C GLU A 64 -12.28 3.33 -12.39
N GLU A 65 -13.06 2.37 -11.93
CA GLU A 65 -14.18 1.85 -12.70
C GLU A 65 -15.20 2.97 -12.89
N SER A 66 -15.06 3.72 -13.97
CA SER A 66 -16.08 4.64 -14.47
C SER A 66 -17.26 3.91 -15.10
N GLY A 67 -17.28 2.57 -15.12
CA GLY A 67 -18.30 1.74 -15.76
C GLY A 67 -18.89 0.67 -14.84
N GLY A 68 -20.17 0.66 -14.71
CA GLY A 68 -20.97 -0.45 -14.16
C GLY A 68 -21.21 -0.38 -12.64
N LEU A 69 -20.30 -0.91 -11.85
CA LEU A 69 -20.47 -0.97 -10.38
C LEU A 69 -20.32 0.40 -9.71
N GLY A 70 -19.40 1.23 -10.19
CA GLY A 70 -19.17 2.58 -9.65
C GLY A 70 -20.37 3.51 -9.88
N SER A 71 -21.06 3.36 -11.01
CA SER A 71 -22.31 4.10 -11.29
C SER A 71 -23.47 3.58 -10.46
N ALA A 72 -23.59 2.27 -10.27
CA ALA A 72 -24.57 1.67 -9.37
C ALA A 72 -24.31 2.06 -7.89
N MET A 73 -23.05 2.15 -7.48
CA MET A 73 -22.65 2.60 -6.15
C MET A 73 -22.92 4.09 -5.93
N ARG A 74 -22.72 4.94 -6.95
CA ARG A 74 -23.12 6.37 -6.93
C ARG A 74 -24.63 6.54 -6.89
N LEU A 75 -25.38 5.74 -7.64
CA LEU A 75 -26.84 5.73 -7.55
C LEU A 75 -27.28 5.25 -6.16
N ALA A 76 -26.70 4.18 -5.63
CA ALA A 76 -26.99 3.71 -4.30
C ALA A 76 -26.72 4.77 -3.23
N SER A 77 -25.62 5.53 -3.34
CA SER A 77 -25.31 6.63 -2.41
C SER A 77 -26.32 7.78 -2.50
N SER A 78 -26.88 8.08 -3.69
CA SER A 78 -27.93 9.10 -3.87
C SER A 78 -29.25 8.70 -3.22
N PHE A 79 -29.48 7.39 -3.01
CA PHE A 79 -30.62 6.84 -2.25
C PHE A 79 -30.30 6.66 -0.74
N GLY A 80 -29.24 7.29 -0.23
CA GLY A 80 -28.87 7.24 1.19
C GLY A 80 -28.18 5.94 1.63
N PHE A 81 -27.71 5.14 0.67
CA PHE A 81 -26.85 3.98 0.95
C PHE A 81 -25.42 4.45 1.07
N ALA A 82 -24.94 4.66 2.27
CA ALA A 82 -23.52 4.88 2.54
C ALA A 82 -22.74 3.59 2.32
N LEU A 83 -22.56 3.20 1.04
CA LEU A 83 -21.57 2.17 0.67
C LEU A 83 -20.24 2.91 0.62
N GLY A 84 -19.51 2.84 1.73
CA GLY A 84 -18.26 3.55 1.90
C GLY A 84 -17.21 3.12 0.87
N GLY A 85 -16.52 4.08 0.33
CA GLY A 85 -15.20 3.92 -0.26
C GLY A 85 -15.12 4.17 -1.76
N GLY A 86 -14.68 5.38 -2.12
CA GLY A 86 -14.10 5.66 -3.44
C GLY A 86 -12.70 5.03 -3.59
N SER A 87 -12.10 5.12 -4.77
CA SER A 87 -10.80 4.54 -5.16
C SER A 87 -9.64 4.82 -4.19
N ALA A 88 -9.64 5.97 -3.52
CA ALA A 88 -8.65 6.31 -2.49
C ALA A 88 -8.69 5.36 -1.28
N THR A 89 -9.86 4.87 -0.89
CA THR A 89 -10.02 3.89 0.19
C THR A 89 -9.47 2.53 -0.22
N THR A 90 -9.62 2.17 -1.49
CA THR A 90 -9.14 0.89 -2.03
C THR A 90 -7.60 0.83 -2.05
N SER A 91 -6.93 1.88 -2.53
CA SER A 91 -5.46 1.93 -2.58
C SER A 91 -4.84 1.92 -1.17
N ALA A 92 -5.40 2.69 -0.23
CA ALA A 92 -4.97 2.70 1.16
C ALA A 92 -5.16 1.32 1.81
N THR A 93 -6.28 0.64 1.56
CA THR A 93 -6.54 -0.70 2.08
C THR A 93 -5.53 -1.72 1.53
N VAL A 94 -5.22 -1.67 0.23
CA VAL A 94 -4.21 -2.57 -0.37
C VAL A 94 -2.83 -2.26 0.18
N GLN A 95 -2.47 -0.99 0.38
CA GLN A 95 -1.21 -0.60 0.99
C GLN A 95 -1.09 -1.12 2.43
N GLU A 96 -2.16 -1.04 3.20
CA GLU A 96 -2.22 -1.59 4.56
C GLU A 96 -2.10 -3.13 4.54
N PHE A 97 -2.75 -3.83 3.62
CA PHE A 97 -2.59 -5.27 3.47
C PHE A 97 -1.17 -5.67 3.12
N LEU A 98 -0.49 -4.95 2.21
CA LEU A 98 0.90 -5.23 1.82
C LEU A 98 1.86 -5.20 3.00
N THR A 99 1.69 -4.26 3.92
CA THR A 99 2.57 -4.05 5.07
C THR A 99 2.04 -4.67 6.37
N SER A 100 0.83 -5.25 6.34
CA SER A 100 0.21 -5.83 7.53
C SER A 100 1.05 -6.97 8.12
N ARG A 101 1.04 -7.07 9.47
CA ARG A 101 1.72 -8.15 10.18
C ARG A 101 1.28 -9.54 9.67
N SER A 102 -0.02 -9.73 9.44
CA SER A 102 -0.55 -11.01 8.95
C SER A 102 0.05 -11.39 7.60
N ASN A 103 0.12 -10.42 6.65
CA ASN A 103 0.68 -10.67 5.34
C ASN A 103 2.17 -10.97 5.39
N VAL A 104 2.94 -10.18 6.15
CA VAL A 104 4.39 -10.37 6.30
C VAL A 104 4.69 -11.73 6.95
N VAL A 105 3.98 -12.08 8.03
CA VAL A 105 4.13 -13.38 8.70
C VAL A 105 3.79 -14.54 7.76
N ASN A 106 2.68 -14.45 7.05
CA ASN A 106 2.30 -15.49 6.07
C ASN A 106 3.36 -15.62 4.97
N ALA A 107 3.87 -14.50 4.43
CA ALA A 107 4.91 -14.52 3.43
C ALA A 107 6.20 -15.16 3.95
N MET A 108 6.63 -14.84 5.16
CA MET A 108 7.84 -15.38 5.76
C MET A 108 7.74 -16.90 6.07
N MET A 109 6.53 -17.41 6.27
CA MET A 109 6.28 -18.82 6.52
C MET A 109 6.13 -19.66 5.25
N VAL A 110 6.04 -19.03 4.07
CA VAL A 110 5.97 -19.74 2.78
C VAL A 110 7.27 -20.54 2.56
N ASN A 111 7.09 -21.81 2.16
CA ASN A 111 8.19 -22.69 1.85
C ASN A 111 8.52 -22.65 0.35
N TYR A 112 9.70 -22.16 0.04
CA TYR A 112 10.26 -22.13 -1.31
C TYR A 112 11.27 -23.28 -1.51
N SER A 113 11.81 -23.41 -2.71
CA SER A 113 12.80 -24.45 -3.04
C SER A 113 14.06 -24.45 -2.15
N GLN A 114 14.33 -23.34 -1.48
CA GLN A 114 15.47 -23.15 -0.58
C GLN A 114 15.08 -23.07 0.91
N GLY A 115 13.89 -23.57 1.30
CA GLY A 115 13.34 -23.46 2.64
C GLY A 115 12.40 -22.29 2.84
N ARG A 116 11.98 -22.07 4.08
CA ARG A 116 11.08 -20.94 4.42
C ARG A 116 11.85 -19.62 4.31
N LEU A 117 11.14 -18.55 3.95
CA LEU A 117 11.75 -17.23 3.85
C LEU A 117 12.35 -16.76 5.16
N ILE A 118 11.73 -17.08 6.29
CA ILE A 118 12.25 -16.74 7.63
C ILE A 118 13.61 -17.42 7.92
N ASP A 119 13.79 -18.65 7.50
CA ASP A 119 15.05 -19.36 7.70
C ASP A 119 16.18 -18.73 6.85
N ARG A 120 15.85 -18.25 5.67
CA ARG A 120 16.76 -17.50 4.78
C ARG A 120 17.09 -16.11 5.34
N TYR A 121 16.11 -15.44 5.93
CA TYR A 121 16.30 -14.16 6.60
C TYR A 121 17.34 -14.27 7.73
N TYR A 122 17.21 -15.28 8.56
CA TYR A 122 18.15 -15.55 9.65
C TYR A 122 19.38 -16.37 9.24
N ALA A 123 19.56 -16.72 7.97
CA ALA A 123 20.63 -17.63 7.52
C ALA A 123 22.03 -17.22 8.00
N LEU A 124 22.34 -15.92 8.01
CA LEU A 124 23.62 -15.41 8.49
C LEU A 124 23.76 -15.50 10.03
N ALA A 125 22.68 -15.24 10.77
CA ALA A 125 22.69 -15.38 12.23
C ALA A 125 22.78 -16.84 12.63
N LEU A 126 21.97 -17.70 12.01
CA LEU A 126 22.02 -19.17 12.21
C LEU A 126 23.37 -19.81 11.85
N ALA A 127 24.11 -19.19 10.91
CA ALA A 127 25.45 -19.68 10.54
C ALA A 127 26.57 -19.24 11.49
N LYS A 128 26.40 -18.10 12.19
CA LYS A 128 27.45 -17.49 13.02
C LYS A 128 27.27 -17.73 14.51
N ASP A 129 26.02 -17.83 14.96
CA ASP A 129 25.63 -17.94 16.36
C ASP A 129 25.05 -19.34 16.62
N GLU A 130 25.84 -20.19 17.29
CA GLU A 130 25.44 -21.55 17.55
C GLU A 130 24.40 -21.67 18.67
N GLU A 131 24.41 -20.71 19.62
CA GLU A 131 23.43 -20.63 20.70
C GLU A 131 22.05 -20.18 20.13
N PHE A 132 22.05 -19.16 19.31
CA PHE A 132 20.84 -18.70 18.61
C PHE A 132 20.26 -19.81 17.72
N ARG A 133 21.12 -20.55 17.00
CA ARG A 133 20.67 -21.68 16.17
C ARG A 133 19.98 -22.76 17.00
N ALA A 134 20.62 -23.19 18.09
CA ALA A 134 20.07 -24.24 18.95
C ALA A 134 18.73 -23.80 19.57
N GLU A 135 18.62 -22.56 19.98
CA GLU A 135 17.38 -21.99 20.49
C GLU A 135 16.31 -21.92 19.43
N TYR A 136 16.61 -21.39 18.24
CA TYR A 136 15.70 -21.26 17.11
C TYR A 136 15.17 -22.63 16.67
N GLU A 137 16.04 -23.61 16.41
CA GLU A 137 15.66 -24.94 15.97
C GLU A 137 14.81 -25.69 17.01
N SER A 138 15.07 -25.48 18.30
CA SER A 138 14.32 -26.16 19.37
C SER A 138 12.96 -25.52 19.67
N LYS A 139 12.83 -24.18 19.55
CA LYS A 139 11.65 -23.44 20.00
C LYS A 139 10.77 -22.94 18.86
N PHE A 140 11.35 -22.60 17.70
CA PHE A 140 10.58 -22.06 16.57
C PHE A 140 9.63 -23.13 15.99
N GLY A 141 8.35 -22.81 15.95
CA GLY A 141 7.29 -23.73 15.53
C GLY A 141 6.77 -24.67 16.61
N THR A 142 7.49 -24.87 17.72
CA THR A 142 7.06 -25.69 18.86
C THR A 142 6.56 -24.84 20.04
N ASN A 143 7.26 -23.75 20.34
CA ASN A 143 6.84 -22.77 21.34
C ASN A 143 6.17 -21.58 20.67
N GLN A 144 4.84 -21.47 20.80
CA GLN A 144 4.05 -20.44 20.16
C GLN A 144 4.49 -19.02 20.56
N ARG A 145 4.79 -18.79 21.84
CA ARG A 145 5.22 -17.46 22.32
C ARG A 145 6.57 -17.05 21.71
N TYR A 146 7.51 -17.97 21.61
CA TYR A 146 8.81 -17.73 20.99
C TYR A 146 8.66 -17.44 19.49
N THR A 147 7.90 -18.28 18.80
CA THR A 147 7.61 -18.13 17.37
C THR A 147 6.96 -16.77 17.09
N ASP A 148 5.98 -16.38 17.90
CA ASP A 148 5.25 -15.11 17.76
C ASP A 148 6.16 -13.89 18.02
N SER A 149 7.09 -14.02 18.99
CA SER A 149 8.10 -12.98 19.27
C SER A 149 9.04 -12.78 18.07
N VAL A 150 9.60 -13.88 17.55
CA VAL A 150 10.48 -13.86 16.37
C VAL A 150 9.76 -13.26 15.14
N LEU A 151 8.55 -13.69 14.88
CA LEU A 151 7.76 -13.17 13.74
C LEU A 151 7.38 -11.69 13.90
N THR A 152 7.16 -11.24 15.15
CA THR A 152 6.88 -9.83 15.43
C THR A 152 8.13 -8.97 15.19
N GLU A 153 9.29 -9.42 15.66
CA GLU A 153 10.58 -8.75 15.45
C GLU A 153 10.89 -8.61 13.95
N VAL A 154 10.76 -9.72 13.21
CA VAL A 154 10.93 -9.72 11.75
C VAL A 154 9.96 -8.75 11.05
N HIS A 155 8.69 -8.71 11.46
CA HIS A 155 7.73 -7.77 10.88
C HIS A 155 8.13 -6.32 11.11
N ILE A 156 8.56 -5.96 12.33
CA ILE A 156 9.00 -4.59 12.65
C ILE A 156 10.21 -4.23 11.81
N GLU A 157 11.25 -5.09 11.78
CA GLU A 157 12.48 -4.84 11.05
C GLU A 157 12.25 -4.73 9.54
N LEU A 158 11.42 -5.61 8.96
CA LEU A 158 11.05 -5.54 7.56
C LEU A 158 10.26 -4.26 7.23
N SER A 159 9.31 -3.88 8.06
CA SER A 159 8.47 -2.70 7.84
C SER A 159 9.26 -1.39 7.93
N GLU A 160 10.26 -1.31 8.81
CA GLU A 160 11.07 -0.10 9.00
C GLU A 160 12.21 0.03 7.99
N GLY A 161 12.79 -1.10 7.53
CA GLY A 161 14.04 -1.07 6.76
C GLY A 161 13.99 -1.65 5.35
N TYR A 162 13.05 -2.53 5.05
CA TYR A 162 13.08 -3.33 3.82
C TYR A 162 11.86 -3.14 2.91
N LEU A 163 10.72 -2.73 3.48
CA LEU A 163 9.48 -2.53 2.72
C LEU A 163 9.26 -1.05 2.45
N GLY A 164 8.89 -0.73 1.21
CA GLY A 164 8.51 0.62 0.81
C GLY A 164 7.22 0.57 -0.01
N SER A 165 6.28 1.44 0.30
CA SER A 165 5.06 1.61 -0.48
C SER A 165 4.77 3.09 -0.70
N SER A 166 4.32 3.45 -1.89
CA SER A 166 3.91 4.81 -2.23
C SER A 166 2.76 4.76 -3.23
N PHE A 167 1.75 5.59 -3.00
CA PHE A 167 0.62 5.74 -3.91
C PHE A 167 0.71 7.09 -4.60
N ASP A 168 0.57 7.10 -5.91
CA ASP A 168 0.50 8.29 -6.74
C ASP A 168 -0.98 8.52 -7.11
N GLU A 169 -1.56 9.58 -6.57
CA GLU A 169 -2.98 9.93 -6.77
C GLU A 169 -3.28 10.39 -8.20
N GLU A 170 -2.29 10.98 -8.90
CA GLU A 170 -2.49 11.47 -10.26
C GLU A 170 -2.56 10.32 -11.27
N THR A 171 -1.75 9.29 -11.08
CA THR A 171 -1.67 8.14 -11.99
C THR A 171 -2.50 6.94 -11.52
N GLY A 172 -2.98 6.92 -10.28
CA GLY A 172 -3.67 5.79 -9.67
C GLY A 172 -2.76 4.57 -9.47
N VAL A 173 -1.43 4.78 -9.39
CA VAL A 173 -0.44 3.71 -9.28
C VAL A 173 0.03 3.56 -7.85
N LEU A 174 -0.12 2.37 -7.29
CA LEU A 174 0.53 1.96 -6.04
C LEU A 174 1.83 1.26 -6.37
N SER A 175 2.94 1.89 -6.00
CA SER A 175 4.28 1.31 -6.11
C SER A 175 4.66 0.64 -4.79
N PHE A 176 5.01 -0.63 -4.85
CA PHE A 176 5.49 -1.40 -3.71
C PHE A 176 6.90 -1.91 -4.00
N SER A 177 7.80 -1.86 -3.03
CA SER A 177 9.17 -2.33 -3.19
C SER A 177 9.69 -3.01 -1.94
N VAL A 178 10.50 -4.03 -2.19
CA VAL A 178 11.28 -4.74 -1.16
C VAL A 178 12.75 -4.54 -1.47
N VAL A 179 13.55 -4.21 -0.47
CA VAL A 179 15.00 -4.01 -0.60
C VAL A 179 15.70 -4.95 0.37
N SER A 180 16.66 -5.76 -0.09
CA SER A 180 17.43 -6.67 0.77
C SER A 180 18.83 -6.90 0.20
N TYR A 181 19.65 -7.64 0.92
CA TYR A 181 21.02 -8.01 0.50
C TYR A 181 21.08 -9.34 -0.26
N ASP A 182 19.99 -10.08 -0.37
CA ASP A 182 19.86 -11.34 -1.11
C ASP A 182 18.83 -11.16 -2.25
N GLU A 183 19.27 -11.36 -3.49
CA GLU A 183 18.43 -11.17 -4.68
C GLU A 183 17.21 -12.11 -4.68
N LYS A 184 17.43 -13.41 -4.43
CA LYS A 184 16.35 -14.39 -4.41
C LYS A 184 15.38 -14.16 -3.26
N PHE A 185 15.89 -13.85 -2.08
CA PHE A 185 15.05 -13.51 -0.94
C PHE A 185 14.18 -12.28 -1.24
N THR A 186 14.78 -11.23 -1.81
CA THR A 186 14.06 -10.00 -2.19
C THR A 186 12.92 -10.27 -3.17
N TYR A 187 13.19 -11.08 -4.20
CA TYR A 187 12.19 -11.43 -5.20
C TYR A 187 11.08 -12.31 -4.61
N ASP A 188 11.43 -13.37 -3.91
CA ASP A 188 10.49 -14.33 -3.34
C ASP A 188 9.60 -13.66 -2.29
N LEU A 189 10.16 -12.79 -1.43
CA LEU A 189 9.40 -12.04 -0.44
C LEU A 189 8.43 -11.06 -1.10
N ALA A 190 8.89 -10.29 -2.08
CA ALA A 190 8.05 -9.32 -2.78
C ALA A 190 6.90 -10.03 -3.53
N ALA A 191 7.20 -11.12 -4.22
CA ALA A 191 6.20 -11.92 -4.93
C ALA A 191 5.18 -12.54 -3.97
N SER A 192 5.62 -13.05 -2.82
CA SER A 192 4.74 -13.62 -1.80
C SER A 192 3.82 -12.57 -1.19
N LEU A 193 4.36 -11.40 -0.83
CA LEU A 193 3.58 -10.31 -0.26
C LEU A 193 2.49 -9.83 -1.23
N VAL A 194 2.84 -9.62 -2.49
CA VAL A 194 1.88 -9.18 -3.51
C VAL A 194 0.81 -10.24 -3.78
N ASN A 195 1.20 -11.52 -3.89
CA ASN A 195 0.25 -12.61 -4.11
C ASN A 195 -0.72 -12.77 -2.93
N ASN A 196 -0.20 -12.79 -1.71
CA ASN A 196 -1.04 -12.90 -0.51
C ASN A 196 -1.98 -11.71 -0.37
N THR A 197 -1.49 -10.48 -0.64
CA THR A 197 -2.33 -9.28 -0.64
C THR A 197 -3.44 -9.38 -1.68
N SER A 198 -3.13 -9.86 -2.88
CA SER A 198 -4.13 -10.03 -3.93
C SER A 198 -5.25 -10.98 -3.51
N VAL A 199 -4.90 -12.11 -2.90
CA VAL A 199 -5.88 -13.08 -2.37
C VAL A 199 -6.71 -12.46 -1.24
N GLN A 200 -6.09 -11.79 -0.28
CA GLN A 200 -6.78 -11.15 0.83
C GLN A 200 -7.70 -10.02 0.35
N PHE A 201 -7.25 -9.25 -0.63
CA PHE A 201 -8.04 -8.17 -1.20
C PHE A 201 -9.29 -8.68 -1.94
N ILE A 202 -9.13 -9.73 -2.76
CA ILE A 202 -10.27 -10.37 -3.46
C ILE A 202 -11.30 -10.90 -2.45
N GLU A 203 -10.85 -11.54 -1.38
CA GLU A 203 -11.76 -12.06 -0.35
C GLU A 203 -12.47 -10.93 0.40
N TRP A 204 -11.75 -9.88 0.79
CA TRP A 204 -12.31 -8.70 1.42
C TRP A 204 -13.35 -7.99 0.53
N ASP A 205 -13.05 -7.82 -0.76
CA ASP A 205 -13.96 -7.21 -1.73
C ASP A 205 -15.23 -8.06 -1.93
N ARG A 206 -15.06 -9.38 -1.98
CA ARG A 206 -16.17 -10.32 -2.04
C ARG A 206 -17.07 -10.24 -0.80
N GLU A 207 -16.48 -10.18 0.40
CA GLU A 207 -17.24 -10.03 1.65
C GLU A 207 -18.03 -8.73 1.68
N LYS A 208 -17.41 -7.63 1.28
CA LYS A 208 -18.06 -6.32 1.14
C LYS A 208 -19.22 -6.35 0.15
N GLY A 209 -19.02 -6.99 -1.00
CA GLY A 209 -20.06 -7.17 -2.00
C GLY A 209 -21.24 -7.97 -1.46
N LEU A 210 -21.01 -9.06 -0.74
CA LEU A 210 -22.06 -9.86 -0.12
C LEU A 210 -22.81 -9.10 0.99
N GLU A 211 -22.11 -8.31 1.78
CA GLU A 211 -22.73 -7.45 2.81
C GLU A 211 -23.65 -6.40 2.17
N ALA A 212 -23.19 -5.77 1.07
CA ALA A 212 -24.01 -4.84 0.30
C ALA A 212 -25.28 -5.51 -0.25
N VAL A 213 -25.18 -6.70 -0.85
CA VAL A 213 -26.34 -7.47 -1.37
C VAL A 213 -27.33 -7.77 -0.25
N ARG A 214 -26.87 -8.23 0.92
CA ARG A 214 -27.75 -8.47 2.09
C ARG A 214 -28.45 -7.19 2.54
N GLY A 215 -27.73 -6.07 2.56
CA GLY A 215 -28.30 -4.75 2.88
C GLY A 215 -29.39 -4.34 1.90
N PHE A 216 -29.17 -4.57 0.59
CA PHE A 216 -30.20 -4.30 -0.43
C PHE A 216 -31.42 -5.21 -0.29
N GLN A 217 -31.23 -6.52 -0.08
CA GLN A 217 -32.33 -7.45 0.15
C GLN A 217 -33.20 -7.02 1.33
N GLY A 218 -32.59 -6.68 2.47
CA GLY A 218 -33.35 -6.24 3.65
C GLY A 218 -34.16 -4.94 3.39
N LYS A 219 -33.68 -4.06 2.52
CA LYS A 219 -34.46 -2.87 2.13
C LYS A 219 -35.57 -3.21 1.15
N VAL A 220 -35.34 -4.07 0.18
CA VAL A 220 -36.40 -4.55 -0.74
C VAL A 220 -37.52 -5.17 0.06
N ASP A 221 -37.21 -6.08 1.00
CA ASP A 221 -38.21 -6.71 1.87
C ASP A 221 -38.99 -5.66 2.69
N SER A 222 -38.28 -4.63 3.20
CA SER A 222 -38.92 -3.55 3.96
C SER A 222 -39.88 -2.70 3.11
N ILE A 223 -39.49 -2.42 1.85
CA ILE A 223 -40.33 -1.69 0.88
C ILE A 223 -41.55 -2.54 0.50
N GLU A 224 -41.38 -3.84 0.25
CA GLU A 224 -42.46 -4.76 -0.07
C GLU A 224 -43.51 -4.79 1.06
N ILE A 225 -43.07 -4.91 2.32
CA ILE A 225 -43.95 -4.84 3.50
C ILE A 225 -44.68 -3.48 3.57
N ALA A 226 -44.00 -2.38 3.24
CA ALA A 226 -44.62 -1.04 3.26
C ALA A 226 -45.68 -0.92 2.15
N ILE A 227 -45.43 -1.42 0.97
CA ILE A 227 -46.37 -1.47 -0.15
C ILE A 227 -47.62 -2.27 0.24
N ASP A 228 -47.44 -3.50 0.78
CA ASP A 228 -48.55 -4.34 1.21
C ASP A 228 -49.41 -3.68 2.28
N LYS A 229 -48.79 -3.03 3.26
CA LYS A 229 -49.54 -2.27 4.27
C LYS A 229 -50.32 -1.11 3.67
N THR A 230 -49.78 -0.41 2.68
CA THR A 230 -50.46 0.71 2.00
C THR A 230 -51.61 0.21 1.11
N LEU A 231 -51.40 -0.93 0.43
CA LEU A 231 -52.48 -1.56 -0.37
C LEU A 231 -53.65 -2.01 0.52
N ILE A 232 -53.38 -2.61 1.69
CA ILE A 232 -54.40 -2.99 2.66
C ILE A 232 -55.16 -1.77 3.13
N LYS A 233 -54.49 -0.70 3.50
CA LYS A 233 -55.13 0.57 3.91
C LYS A 233 -55.97 1.17 2.80
N LEU A 234 -55.50 1.14 1.54
CA LEU A 234 -56.24 1.61 0.39
C LEU A 234 -57.54 0.80 0.17
N GLY A 235 -57.42 -0.55 0.31
CA GLY A 235 -58.59 -1.43 0.25
C GLY A 235 -59.64 -1.14 1.34
N GLU A 236 -59.17 -1.05 2.59
CA GLU A 236 -60.04 -0.69 3.73
C GLU A 236 -60.73 0.66 3.53
N TYR A 237 -59.99 1.69 3.02
CA TYR A 237 -60.54 3.00 2.73
C TYR A 237 -61.56 2.93 1.61
N GLN A 238 -61.34 2.19 0.53
CA GLN A 238 -62.28 2.01 -0.55
C GLN A 238 -63.55 1.29 -0.09
N ASP A 239 -63.43 0.28 0.74
CA ASP A 239 -64.56 -0.47 1.28
C ASP A 239 -65.46 0.37 2.20
N GLN A 240 -64.83 1.21 3.04
CA GLN A 240 -65.53 2.14 3.95
C GLN A 240 -66.22 3.28 3.24
N ASN A 241 -65.67 3.76 2.11
CA ASN A 241 -66.13 4.95 1.43
C ASN A 241 -66.82 4.67 0.08
N ASN A 242 -67.26 3.44 -0.15
CA ASN A 242 -67.91 3.01 -1.42
C ASN A 242 -69.17 3.79 -1.79
N SER A 243 -69.72 4.64 -0.88
CA SER A 243 -70.89 5.48 -1.10
C SER A 243 -70.63 7.00 -1.09
N LEU A 244 -69.38 7.45 -0.87
CA LEU A 244 -69.05 8.88 -0.73
C LEU A 244 -68.44 9.45 -2.01
N ILE A 245 -69.21 10.33 -2.67
CA ILE A 245 -68.77 11.08 -3.86
C ILE A 245 -68.18 12.45 -3.42
N SER A 246 -67.41 12.49 -2.36
CA SER A 246 -66.80 13.74 -1.88
C SER A 246 -65.43 13.99 -2.56
N ALA A 247 -65.17 15.27 -2.88
CA ALA A 247 -63.84 15.68 -3.42
C ALA A 247 -62.69 15.40 -2.47
N VAL A 248 -62.97 15.39 -1.15
CA VAL A 248 -61.97 15.09 -0.10
C VAL A 248 -61.55 13.61 -0.15
N ASP A 249 -62.52 12.71 -0.37
CA ASP A 249 -62.27 11.28 -0.42
C ASP A 249 -61.43 10.89 -1.66
N ARG A 250 -61.64 11.60 -2.79
CA ARG A 250 -60.79 11.42 -3.99
C ARG A 250 -59.38 11.93 -3.78
N MET A 251 -59.17 12.98 -3.00
CA MET A 251 -57.83 13.48 -2.67
C MET A 251 -57.07 12.52 -1.77
N GLU A 252 -57.73 11.87 -0.82
CA GLU A 252 -57.12 10.86 0.04
C GLU A 252 -56.74 9.58 -0.73
N GLN A 253 -57.60 9.12 -1.64
CA GLN A 253 -57.26 8.03 -2.55
C GLN A 253 -56.07 8.35 -3.44
N LEU A 254 -56.02 9.56 -4.03
CA LEU A 254 -54.90 10.03 -4.84
C LEU A 254 -53.57 10.06 -4.03
N ARG A 255 -53.64 10.53 -2.80
CA ARG A 255 -52.47 10.57 -1.91
C ARG A 255 -51.94 9.16 -1.62
N LEU A 256 -52.80 8.22 -1.26
CA LEU A 256 -52.40 6.83 -1.04
C LEU A 256 -51.87 6.14 -2.31
N THR A 257 -52.34 6.56 -3.48
CA THR A 257 -51.84 6.05 -4.79
C THR A 257 -50.46 6.64 -5.10
N ILE A 258 -50.21 7.91 -4.77
CA ILE A 258 -48.91 8.56 -4.94
C ILE A 258 -47.85 7.99 -3.95
N ASP A 259 -48.27 7.62 -2.76
CA ASP A 259 -47.37 7.01 -1.76
C ASP A 259 -46.93 5.57 -2.17
N LEU A 260 -47.54 4.99 -3.21
CA LEU A 260 -47.25 3.68 -3.80
C LEU A 260 -46.37 3.75 -5.05
N GLU A 261 -46.21 4.89 -5.71
CA GLU A 261 -45.30 5.11 -6.83
C GLU A 261 -43.90 5.55 -6.36
#